data_43d3589565a7f013f1c232c6cea0ea04
#
_entry.id   43d3589565a7f013f1c232c6cea0ea04
#
_cell.length_a   1.000
_cell.length_b   1.000
_cell.length_c   1.000
_cell.angle_alpha   90.00
_cell.angle_beta   90.00
_cell.angle_gamma   90.00
#
_symmetry.space_group_name_H-M   'P 1'
#
loop_
_entity.id
_entity.type
_entity.pdbx_description
1 polymer ?
#
loop_
_entity_poly.entity_id
_entity_poly.type
_entity_poly.pdbx_seq_one_letter_code
_entity_poly.pdbx_strand_id
1 'polypeptide(L)'
;MANITTQINDGICTVKINRPQKLNAMNIDVAKEIISTFKQLEKDDNVKVIILTGEGEKAFSAGADIEYMSKISAEESERYAKLGQELTATVENITKPTIAAVNGFALGGGCELAMSCDI
;
A
#
# COMPACT_ATOMS: atom_id res chain seq x y z
N MET A 1 -4.59 13.65 9.10
CA MET A 1 -3.32 13.32 8.41
C MET A 1 -3.58 12.27 7.34
N ALA A 2 -2.96 12.42 6.21
CA ALA A 2 -3.10 11.45 5.13
C ALA A 2 -2.44 10.11 5.52
N ASN A 3 -3.11 9.00 5.19
CA ASN A 3 -2.54 7.67 5.42
C ASN A 3 -1.51 7.30 4.35
N ILE A 4 -1.55 7.98 3.21
CA ILE A 4 -0.61 7.77 2.11
C ILE A 4 -0.01 9.11 1.75
N THR A 5 1.30 9.15 1.60
CA THR A 5 2.00 10.33 1.10
C THR A 5 2.73 9.99 -0.19
N THR A 6 2.86 10.97 -1.06
CA THR A 6 3.56 10.81 -2.34
C THR A 6 4.54 11.95 -2.54
N GLN A 7 5.67 11.64 -3.16
CA GLN A 7 6.68 12.63 -3.51
C GLN A 7 7.28 12.25 -4.86
N ILE A 8 7.23 13.18 -5.79
CA ILE A 8 7.76 12.97 -7.14
C ILE A 8 9.05 13.75 -7.30
N ASN A 9 10.09 13.06 -7.79
CA ASN A 9 11.41 13.66 -7.97
C ASN A 9 12.06 12.98 -9.18
N ASP A 10 12.29 13.74 -10.24
CA ASP A 10 12.93 13.25 -11.47
C ASP A 10 12.27 11.99 -12.06
N GLY A 11 10.93 11.98 -12.09
CA GLY A 11 10.18 10.87 -12.66
C GLY A 11 9.98 9.70 -11.71
N ILE A 12 10.52 9.76 -10.51
CA ILE A 12 10.37 8.71 -9.50
C ILE A 12 9.35 9.19 -8.46
N CYS A 13 8.28 8.42 -8.29
CA CYS A 13 7.29 8.70 -7.25
C CYS A 13 7.51 7.75 -6.09
N THR A 14 7.78 8.29 -4.91
CA THR A 14 7.84 7.52 -3.68
C THR A 14 6.48 7.60 -3.00
N VAL A 15 5.85 6.45 -2.82
CA VAL A 15 4.56 6.31 -2.15
C VAL A 15 4.84 5.69 -0.79
N LYS A 16 4.43 6.38 0.28
CA LYS A 16 4.63 5.89 1.64
C LYS A 16 3.30 5.60 2.32
N ILE A 17 3.22 4.45 2.99
CA ILE A 17 2.14 4.17 3.92
C ILE A 17 2.51 4.92 5.21
N ASN A 18 1.66 5.85 5.63
CA ASN A 18 1.95 6.77 6.72
C ASN A 18 1.06 6.52 7.94
N ARG A 19 1.24 5.34 8.54
CA ARG A 19 0.62 4.98 9.82
C ARG A 19 1.66 4.32 10.73
N PRO A 20 2.80 4.99 10.99
CA PRO A 20 3.89 4.33 11.73
C PRO A 20 3.48 3.90 13.14
N GLN A 21 2.54 4.60 13.77
CA GLN A 21 2.04 4.26 15.10
C GLN A 21 1.23 2.95 15.13
N LYS A 22 0.79 2.49 13.96
CA LYS A 22 0.10 1.21 13.78
C LYS A 22 0.95 0.24 12.95
N LEU A 23 2.26 0.44 12.90
CA LEU A 23 3.18 -0.37 12.10
C LEU A 23 2.76 -0.43 10.62
N ASN A 24 2.18 0.65 10.13
CA ASN A 24 1.70 0.79 8.75
C ASN A 24 0.67 -0.31 8.37
N ALA A 25 -0.11 -0.77 9.35
CA ALA A 25 -1.18 -1.72 9.10
C ALA A 25 -2.27 -1.09 8.24
N MET A 26 -2.94 -1.91 7.46
CA MET A 26 -3.91 -1.45 6.47
C MET A 26 -5.34 -1.78 6.90
N ASN A 27 -6.12 -0.73 7.14
CA ASN A 27 -7.56 -0.82 7.24
C ASN A 27 -8.17 -0.54 5.85
N ILE A 28 -9.50 -0.48 5.74
CA ILE A 28 -10.17 -0.22 4.46
C ILE A 28 -9.70 1.09 3.84
N ASP A 29 -9.60 2.15 4.63
CA ASP A 29 -9.25 3.48 4.12
C ASP A 29 -7.85 3.49 3.52
N VAL A 30 -6.89 2.87 4.19
CA VAL A 30 -5.52 2.77 3.69
C VAL A 30 -5.48 2.00 2.37
N ALA A 31 -6.15 0.85 2.32
CA ALA A 31 -6.18 0.04 1.10
C ALA A 31 -6.79 0.81 -0.07
N LYS A 32 -7.91 1.50 0.16
CA LYS A 32 -8.55 2.32 -0.86
C LYS A 32 -7.65 3.46 -1.33
N GLU A 33 -6.94 4.10 -0.41
CA GLU A 33 -6.04 5.19 -0.76
C GLU A 33 -4.86 4.72 -1.60
N ILE A 34 -4.31 3.55 -1.30
CA ILE A 34 -3.22 2.99 -2.11
C ILE A 34 -3.72 2.69 -3.52
N ILE A 35 -4.88 2.04 -3.64
CA ILE A 35 -5.49 1.73 -4.94
C ILE A 35 -5.70 3.01 -5.75
N SER A 36 -6.32 4.00 -5.14
CA SER A 36 -6.58 5.30 -5.79
C SER A 36 -5.29 5.98 -6.22
N THR A 37 -4.29 5.97 -5.36
CA THR A 37 -2.98 6.56 -5.65
C THR A 37 -2.33 5.90 -6.86
N PHE A 38 -2.30 4.57 -6.88
CA PHE A 38 -1.69 3.84 -8.00
C PHE A 38 -2.44 4.09 -9.31
N LYS A 39 -3.77 4.18 -9.27
CA LYS A 39 -4.56 4.49 -10.47
C LYS A 39 -4.26 5.90 -11.00
N GLN A 40 -4.03 6.86 -10.12
CA GLN A 40 -3.64 8.20 -10.52
C GLN A 40 -2.24 8.22 -11.11
N LEU A 41 -1.30 7.50 -10.49
CA LEU A 41 0.09 7.44 -10.96
C LEU A 41 0.20 6.74 -12.31
N GLU A 42 -0.67 5.78 -12.59
CA GLU A 42 -0.70 5.11 -13.90
C GLU A 42 -0.93 6.10 -15.02
N LYS A 43 -1.69 7.15 -14.78
CA LYS A 43 -2.05 8.17 -15.77
C LYS A 43 -1.14 9.38 -15.76
N ASP A 44 -0.22 9.47 -14.81
CA ASP A 44 0.65 10.65 -14.66
C ASP A 44 1.91 10.49 -15.50
N ASP A 45 2.00 11.27 -16.57
CA ASP A 45 3.14 11.21 -17.49
C ASP A 45 4.46 11.65 -16.85
N ASN A 46 4.40 12.34 -15.71
CA ASN A 46 5.59 12.76 -14.99
C ASN A 46 6.18 11.65 -14.12
N VAL A 47 5.46 10.53 -13.99
CA VAL A 47 5.91 9.39 -13.17
C VAL A 47 6.35 8.27 -14.09
N LYS A 48 7.60 7.84 -13.94
CA LYS A 48 8.20 6.76 -14.72
C LYS A 48 8.42 5.49 -13.90
N VAL A 49 8.68 5.65 -12.59
CA VAL A 49 8.96 4.56 -11.67
C VAL A 49 8.26 4.88 -10.35
N ILE A 50 7.74 3.85 -9.69
CA ILE A 50 7.08 3.98 -8.40
C ILE A 50 7.86 3.19 -7.36
N ILE A 51 8.19 3.85 -6.24
CA ILE A 51 8.77 3.19 -5.06
C ILE A 51 7.68 3.17 -4.00
N LEU A 52 7.38 1.99 -3.47
CA LEU A 52 6.42 1.82 -2.38
C LEU A 52 7.20 1.48 -1.11
N THR A 53 6.96 2.22 -0.04
CA THR A 53 7.64 2.01 1.23
C THR A 53 6.73 2.38 2.40
N GLY A 54 7.18 2.16 3.62
CA GLY A 54 6.47 2.58 4.83
C GLY A 54 7.17 3.75 5.49
N GLU A 55 6.40 4.60 6.15
CA GLU A 55 6.96 5.67 6.96
C GLU A 55 7.58 5.09 8.22
N GLY A 56 8.75 5.59 8.62
CA GLY A 56 9.43 5.19 9.84
C GLY A 56 10.43 4.08 9.64
N GLU A 57 10.93 3.54 10.75
CA GLU A 57 12.02 2.56 10.75
C GLU A 57 11.58 1.15 11.11
N LYS A 58 10.35 0.97 11.59
CA LYS A 58 9.91 -0.31 12.15
C LYS A 58 9.24 -1.23 11.15
N ALA A 59 8.43 -0.67 10.27
CA ALA A 59 7.62 -1.49 9.38
C ALA A 59 7.42 -0.88 8.00
N PHE A 60 7.47 -1.73 7.01
CA PHE A 60 6.92 -1.47 5.69
C PHE A 60 5.39 -1.51 5.82
N SER A 61 4.85 -2.64 6.22
CA SER A 61 3.46 -2.81 6.63
C SER A 61 3.31 -4.10 7.41
N ALA A 62 2.67 -4.02 8.57
CA ALA A 62 2.36 -5.20 9.38
C ALA A 62 1.16 -5.98 8.82
N GLY A 63 0.57 -5.52 7.70
CA GLY A 63 -0.52 -6.21 7.04
C GLY A 63 -1.88 -5.70 7.48
N ALA A 64 -2.86 -6.61 7.57
CA ALA A 64 -4.20 -6.24 7.97
C ALA A 64 -4.22 -5.67 9.39
N ASP A 65 -5.03 -4.63 9.58
CA ASP A 65 -5.22 -4.03 10.90
C ASP A 65 -6.11 -4.95 11.74
N ILE A 66 -5.49 -5.70 12.64
CA ILE A 66 -6.18 -6.71 13.45
C ILE A 66 -7.24 -6.08 14.37
N GLU A 67 -6.93 -4.91 14.93
CA GLU A 67 -7.90 -4.19 15.77
C GLU A 67 -9.14 -3.82 14.94
N TYR A 68 -8.95 -3.33 13.74
CA TYR A 68 -10.04 -3.05 12.83
C TYR A 68 -10.83 -4.32 12.51
N MET A 69 -10.15 -5.41 12.18
CA MET A 69 -10.80 -6.68 11.84
C MET A 69 -11.64 -7.23 12.98
N SER A 70 -11.24 -7.00 14.23
CA SER A 70 -11.99 -7.49 15.39
C SER A 70 -13.33 -6.81 15.58
N LYS A 71 -13.56 -5.69 14.91
CA LYS A 71 -14.75 -4.85 15.09
C LYS A 71 -15.72 -4.88 13.91
N ILE A 72 -15.38 -5.57 12.83
CA ILE A 72 -16.20 -5.58 11.62
C ILE A 72 -17.07 -6.82 11.53
N SER A 73 -18.17 -6.71 10.78
CA SER A 73 -19.10 -7.82 10.54
C SER A 73 -18.52 -8.81 9.53
N ALA A 74 -19.18 -9.96 9.38
CA ALA A 74 -18.80 -10.95 8.38
C ALA A 74 -18.87 -10.37 6.96
N GLU A 75 -19.90 -9.57 6.68
CA GLU A 75 -20.04 -8.91 5.36
C GLU A 75 -18.89 -7.94 5.09
N GLU A 76 -18.53 -7.15 6.09
CA GLU A 76 -17.42 -6.22 5.96
C GLU A 76 -16.08 -6.95 5.81
N SER A 77 -15.92 -8.09 6.49
CA SER A 77 -14.73 -8.92 6.35
C SER A 77 -14.58 -9.42 4.93
N GLU A 78 -15.67 -9.81 4.29
CA GLU A 78 -15.65 -10.25 2.89
C GLU A 78 -15.23 -9.11 1.97
N ARG A 79 -15.81 -7.92 2.17
CA ARG A 79 -15.44 -6.74 1.37
C ARG A 79 -13.98 -6.36 1.58
N TYR A 80 -13.51 -6.47 2.82
CA TYR A 80 -12.13 -6.16 3.16
C TYR A 80 -11.16 -7.13 2.46
N ALA A 81 -11.49 -8.43 2.45
CA ALA A 81 -10.69 -9.43 1.76
C ALA A 81 -10.65 -9.17 0.24
N LYS A 82 -11.78 -8.84 -0.35
CA LYS A 82 -11.85 -8.50 -1.78
C LYS A 82 -11.04 -7.25 -2.10
N LEU A 83 -11.09 -6.27 -1.22
CA LEU A 83 -10.33 -5.03 -1.37
C LEU A 83 -8.83 -5.31 -1.31
N GLY A 84 -8.39 -6.21 -0.45
CA GLY A 84 -7.00 -6.65 -0.38
C GLY A 84 -6.54 -7.30 -1.68
N GLN A 85 -7.38 -8.11 -2.29
CA GLN A 85 -7.10 -8.72 -3.59
C GLN A 85 -7.03 -7.66 -4.69
N GLU A 86 -7.94 -6.69 -4.66
CA GLU A 86 -7.90 -5.57 -5.62
C GLU A 86 -6.65 -4.74 -5.46
N LEU A 87 -6.21 -4.51 -4.24
CA LEU A 87 -5.00 -3.76 -3.95
C LEU A 87 -3.77 -4.42 -4.58
N THR A 88 -3.56 -5.69 -4.31
CA THR A 88 -2.40 -6.41 -4.85
C THR A 88 -2.48 -6.51 -6.37
N ALA A 89 -3.66 -6.73 -6.93
CA ALA A 89 -3.86 -6.77 -8.38
C ALA A 89 -3.56 -5.41 -9.02
N THR A 90 -3.96 -4.32 -8.37
CA THR A 90 -3.71 -2.96 -8.87
C THR A 90 -2.21 -2.68 -8.95
N VAL A 91 -1.47 -3.03 -7.90
CA VAL A 91 -0.02 -2.83 -7.87
C VAL A 91 0.67 -3.73 -8.90
N GLU A 92 0.28 -5.00 -8.96
CA GLU A 92 0.88 -5.96 -9.88
C GLU A 92 0.66 -5.58 -11.35
N ASN A 93 -0.53 -5.04 -11.68
CA ASN A 93 -0.91 -4.77 -13.07
C ASN A 93 -0.58 -3.38 -13.58
N ILE A 94 -0.03 -2.51 -12.75
CA ILE A 94 0.39 -1.19 -13.22
C ILE A 94 1.47 -1.34 -14.26
N THR A 95 1.44 -0.50 -15.32
CA THR A 95 2.37 -0.61 -16.43
C THR A 95 3.75 -0.02 -16.15
N LYS A 96 3.87 0.73 -15.06
CA LYS A 96 5.14 1.36 -14.67
C LYS A 96 5.90 0.43 -13.74
N PRO A 97 7.25 0.42 -13.79
CA PRO A 97 8.04 -0.36 -12.84
C PRO A 97 7.75 0.02 -11.39
N THR A 98 7.61 -0.98 -10.54
CA THR A 98 7.37 -0.78 -9.11
C THR A 98 8.47 -1.44 -8.30
N ILE A 99 8.91 -0.73 -7.26
CA ILE A 99 9.95 -1.18 -6.35
C ILE A 99 9.40 -1.14 -4.94
N ALA A 100 9.43 -2.27 -4.23
CA ALA A 100 9.12 -2.28 -2.80
C ALA A 100 10.41 -2.01 -2.03
N ALA A 101 10.51 -0.83 -1.42
CA ALA A 101 11.61 -0.52 -0.52
C ALA A 101 11.18 -0.94 0.88
N VAL A 102 11.52 -2.18 1.24
CA VAL A 102 11.06 -2.79 2.49
C VAL A 102 11.93 -2.29 3.63
N ASN A 103 11.39 -1.38 4.41
CA ASN A 103 12.13 -0.66 5.46
C ASN A 103 12.00 -1.27 6.85
N GLY A 104 11.35 -2.42 6.98
CA GLY A 104 11.15 -3.09 8.25
C GLY A 104 10.18 -4.25 8.08
N PHE A 105 9.35 -4.51 9.09
CA PHE A 105 8.39 -5.62 9.04
C PHE A 105 7.50 -5.57 7.79
N ALA A 106 7.38 -6.68 7.10
CA ALA A 106 6.44 -6.86 5.99
C ALA A 106 5.74 -8.18 6.23
N LEU A 107 4.61 -8.13 6.94
CA LEU A 107 3.91 -9.30 7.47
C LEU A 107 2.55 -9.48 6.81
N GLY A 108 2.17 -10.72 6.55
CA GLY A 108 0.86 -11.05 5.98
C GLY A 108 0.56 -10.24 4.73
N GLY A 109 -0.48 -9.42 4.77
CA GLY A 109 -0.84 -8.52 3.65
C GLY A 109 0.26 -7.53 3.28
N GLY A 110 1.11 -7.15 4.24
CA GLY A 110 2.28 -6.32 3.95
C GLY A 110 3.31 -7.04 3.10
N CYS A 111 3.54 -8.32 3.38
CA CYS A 111 4.41 -9.16 2.56
C CYS A 111 3.81 -9.34 1.15
N GLU A 112 2.51 -9.61 1.09
CA GLU A 112 1.81 -9.75 -0.20
C GLU A 112 1.91 -8.48 -1.04
N LEU A 113 1.75 -7.33 -0.40
CA LEU A 113 1.89 -6.04 -1.07
C LEU A 113 3.30 -5.84 -1.63
N ALA A 114 4.31 -6.16 -0.82
CA ALA A 114 5.71 -6.07 -1.28
C ALA A 114 5.95 -7.00 -2.48
N MET A 115 5.44 -8.22 -2.42
CA MET A 115 5.60 -9.19 -3.52
C MET A 115 4.80 -8.81 -4.77
N SER A 116 3.83 -7.91 -4.66
CA SER A 116 3.08 -7.42 -5.82
C SER A 116 3.90 -6.46 -6.68
N CYS A 117 4.95 -5.90 -6.13
CA CYS A 117 5.87 -5.04 -6.86
C CYS A 117 6.80 -5.88 -7.74
N ASP A 118 7.40 -5.24 -8.73
CA ASP A 118 8.31 -5.92 -9.66
C ASP A 118 9.61 -6.33 -8.99
N ILE A 119 10.10 -5.48 -8.09
CA ILE A 119 11.38 -5.70 -7.38
C ILE A 119 11.18 -5.43 -5.91
#